data_6ed4268c2870bb7bbab1d11ac51d27e0
#
_entry.id   6ed4268c2870bb7bbab1d11ac51d27e0
#
_cell.length_a   1.000
_cell.length_b   1.000
_cell.length_c   1.000
_cell.angle_alpha   90.00
_cell.angle_beta   90.00
_cell.angle_gamma   90.00
#
_symmetry.space_group_name_H-M   'P 1'
#
loop_
_entity.id
_entity.type
_entity.pdbx_description
1 polymer ?
#
loop_
_entity_poly.entity_id
_entity_poly.type
_entity_poly.pdbx_seq_one_letter_code
_entity_poly.pdbx_strand_id
1 'polypeptide(L)'
;MVGFDEVDGLVADLGGGSLELARVSKNQIFETTSLPLGVLRLENNPIIKKRNLGKYVRKLLRDEKWLSKKKFKNIYLVGGTWRSLFKYHLFKEKHPLHILHQYKLSKDVAVKYLNRISKFNKSSLKSMEYITKSRTPYLPVSSIILNEIIEAASPSKVICSISGLREGHMNTIINHGMSEDEIFKLKTDGI
;
A
#
# COMPACT_ATOMS: atom_id res chain seq x y z
N MET A 1 -4.77 10.55 -11.72
CA MET A 1 -5.72 9.47 -11.49
C MET A 1 -5.02 8.17 -11.82
N VAL A 2 -5.05 7.16 -10.95
CA VAL A 2 -4.75 5.81 -11.40
C VAL A 2 -5.86 5.50 -12.37
N GLY A 3 -5.57 5.37 -13.67
CA GLY A 3 -6.55 4.85 -14.62
C GLY A 3 -6.83 3.41 -14.18
N PHE A 4 -7.96 3.21 -13.51
CA PHE A 4 -8.45 1.86 -13.25
C PHE A 4 -9.01 1.39 -14.57
N ASP A 5 -8.27 0.47 -15.22
CA ASP A 5 -8.84 -0.29 -16.32
C ASP A 5 -10.19 -0.88 -15.89
N GLU A 6 -11.06 -1.24 -16.80
CA GLU A 6 -12.39 -1.82 -16.53
C GLU A 6 -12.38 -3.11 -15.68
N VAL A 7 -11.29 -3.41 -15.05
CA VAL A 7 -11.02 -4.65 -14.31
C VAL A 7 -11.07 -4.38 -12.82
N ASP A 8 -11.63 -5.32 -12.07
CA ASP A 8 -11.63 -5.32 -10.62
C ASP A 8 -10.21 -5.18 -10.07
N GLY A 9 -9.99 -4.19 -9.21
CA GLY A 9 -8.73 -3.91 -8.55
C GLY A 9 -8.93 -3.72 -7.04
N LEU A 10 -7.89 -4.07 -6.30
CA LEU A 10 -7.78 -3.77 -4.88
C LEU A 10 -6.86 -2.56 -4.72
N VAL A 11 -7.36 -1.49 -4.12
CA VAL A 11 -6.52 -0.39 -3.64
C VAL A 11 -6.14 -0.67 -2.20
N ALA A 12 -4.88 -0.51 -1.88
CA ALA A 12 -4.36 -0.66 -0.54
C ALA A 12 -3.52 0.57 -0.19
N ASP A 13 -3.89 1.30 0.86
CA ASP A 13 -3.15 2.45 1.39
C ASP A 13 -2.61 2.13 2.78
N LEU A 14 -1.29 2.17 2.93
CA LEU A 14 -0.63 1.91 4.20
C LEU A 14 -0.17 3.22 4.84
N GLY A 15 -0.92 3.66 5.82
CA GLY A 15 -0.63 4.81 6.65
C GLY A 15 0.20 4.49 7.89
N GLY A 16 0.37 5.50 8.74
CA GLY A 16 1.01 5.33 10.05
C GLY A 16 0.13 4.62 11.06
N GLY A 17 -1.18 4.89 11.06
CA GLY A 17 -2.18 4.38 12.02
C GLY A 17 -2.92 3.13 11.55
N SER A 18 -3.19 3.02 10.25
CA SER A 18 -4.07 2.01 9.68
C SER A 18 -3.62 1.57 8.29
N LEU A 19 -4.26 0.53 7.81
CA LEU A 19 -4.25 0.04 6.44
C LEU A 19 -5.68 0.14 5.91
N GLU A 20 -5.88 0.95 4.88
CA GLU A 20 -7.13 1.06 4.16
C GLU A 20 -7.11 0.13 2.94
N LEU A 21 -8.18 -0.65 2.79
CA LEU A 21 -8.42 -1.50 1.62
C LEU A 21 -9.74 -1.10 0.97
N ALA A 22 -9.73 -0.97 -0.35
CA ALA A 22 -10.91 -0.66 -1.13
C ALA A 22 -10.97 -1.50 -2.41
N ARG A 23 -12.12 -2.13 -2.68
CA ARG A 23 -12.36 -2.72 -3.99
C ARG A 23 -12.89 -1.65 -4.92
N VAL A 24 -12.25 -1.51 -6.07
CA VAL A 24 -12.64 -0.55 -7.11
C VAL A 24 -12.84 -1.26 -8.44
N SER A 25 -13.86 -0.86 -9.17
CA SER A 25 -14.13 -1.32 -10.53
C SER A 25 -14.93 -0.24 -11.27
N LYS A 26 -14.64 -0.02 -12.54
CA LYS A 26 -15.35 0.96 -13.39
C LYS A 26 -15.52 2.34 -12.73
N ASN A 27 -14.46 2.83 -12.07
CA ASN A 27 -14.47 4.11 -11.33
C ASN A 27 -15.45 4.17 -10.14
N GLN A 28 -15.93 3.03 -9.66
CA GLN A 28 -16.78 2.94 -8.47
C GLN A 28 -16.05 2.21 -7.35
N ILE A 29 -16.29 2.66 -6.12
CA ILE A 29 -15.83 2.00 -4.89
C ILE A 29 -16.97 1.12 -4.40
N PHE A 30 -16.66 -0.14 -4.13
CA PHE A 30 -17.63 -1.12 -3.65
C PHE A 30 -17.45 -1.39 -2.15
N GLU A 31 -16.56 -2.30 -1.80
CA GLU A 31 -16.27 -2.59 -0.40
C GLU A 31 -15.04 -1.82 0.07
N THR A 32 -15.08 -1.37 1.32
CA THR A 32 -13.95 -0.70 1.99
C THR A 32 -13.76 -1.26 3.38
N THR A 33 -12.53 -1.25 3.87
CA THR A 33 -12.23 -1.53 5.27
C THR A 33 -11.00 -0.76 5.72
N SER A 34 -10.95 -0.44 7.02
CA SER A 34 -9.78 0.12 7.69
C SER A 34 -9.33 -0.82 8.79
N LEU A 35 -8.10 -1.30 8.69
CA LEU A 35 -7.51 -2.24 9.63
C LEU A 35 -6.42 -1.55 10.48
N PRO A 36 -6.27 -1.91 11.77
CA PRO A 36 -5.29 -1.31 12.67
C PRO A 36 -3.85 -1.80 12.41
N LEU A 37 -3.42 -1.71 11.14
CA LEU A 37 -2.15 -2.24 10.62
C LEU A 37 -1.16 -1.15 10.18
N GLY A 38 -1.36 0.10 10.61
CA GLY A 38 -0.42 1.18 10.30
C GLY A 38 0.97 0.94 10.89
N VAL A 39 2.01 1.35 10.16
CA VAL A 39 3.40 1.02 10.52
C VAL A 39 3.85 1.59 11.85
N LEU A 40 3.40 2.80 12.22
CA LEU A 40 3.70 3.42 13.52
C LEU A 40 2.93 2.75 14.66
N ARG A 41 1.67 2.37 14.41
CA ARG A 41 0.86 1.64 15.38
C ARG A 41 1.49 0.30 15.72
N LEU A 42 1.98 -0.43 14.72
CA LEU A 42 2.60 -1.74 14.92
C LEU A 42 3.98 -1.65 15.61
N GLU A 43 4.76 -0.61 15.31
CA GLU A 43 6.04 -0.37 15.96
C GLU A 43 5.87 -0.12 17.46
N ASN A 44 4.86 0.68 17.84
CA ASN A 44 4.58 1.04 19.22
C ASN A 44 3.78 -0.02 19.99
N ASN A 45 3.45 -1.15 19.37
CA ASN A 45 2.69 -2.21 20.01
C ASN A 45 3.61 -3.29 20.58
N PRO A 46 3.79 -3.37 21.91
CA PRO A 46 4.70 -4.33 22.54
C PRO A 46 4.20 -5.78 22.44
N ILE A 47 2.92 -5.99 22.15
CA ILE A 47 2.28 -7.31 22.11
C ILE A 47 2.56 -8.01 20.77
N ILE A 48 2.67 -7.24 19.69
CA ILE A 48 2.82 -7.80 18.34
C ILE A 48 4.31 -7.89 17.99
N LYS A 49 4.94 -8.99 18.37
CA LYS A 49 6.32 -9.27 17.96
C LYS A 49 6.37 -9.54 16.45
N LYS A 50 7.45 -9.07 15.79
CA LYS A 50 7.67 -9.25 14.34
C LYS A 50 7.44 -10.70 13.87
N ARG A 51 7.85 -11.70 14.65
CA ARG A 51 7.68 -13.13 14.34
C ARG A 51 6.20 -13.56 14.22
N ASN A 52 5.30 -12.87 14.87
CA ASN A 52 3.87 -13.17 14.91
C ASN A 52 3.05 -12.23 14.00
N LEU A 53 3.69 -11.22 13.41
CA LEU A 53 3.00 -10.17 12.65
C LEU A 53 2.23 -10.74 11.46
N GLY A 54 2.83 -11.62 10.65
CA GLY A 54 2.14 -12.24 9.52
C GLY A 54 0.88 -13.01 9.95
N LYS A 55 0.95 -13.75 11.06
CA LYS A 55 -0.23 -14.45 11.62
C LYS A 55 -1.32 -13.47 12.06
N TYR A 56 -0.92 -12.36 12.67
CA TYR A 56 -1.85 -11.32 13.10
C TYR A 56 -2.54 -10.63 11.91
N VAL A 57 -1.76 -10.22 10.91
CA VAL A 57 -2.27 -9.60 9.67
C VAL A 57 -3.24 -10.55 8.96
N ARG A 58 -2.85 -11.82 8.78
CA ARG A 58 -3.67 -12.84 8.15
C ARG A 58 -5.00 -13.05 8.87
N LYS A 59 -5.01 -13.01 10.20
CA LYS A 59 -6.25 -13.10 10.98
C LYS A 59 -7.19 -11.94 10.62
N LEU A 60 -6.71 -10.70 10.66
CA LEU A 60 -7.52 -9.52 10.34
C LEU A 60 -8.05 -9.56 8.89
N LEU A 61 -7.20 -9.95 7.93
CA LEU A 61 -7.61 -10.04 6.52
C LEU A 61 -8.66 -11.14 6.28
N ARG A 62 -8.64 -12.24 7.04
CA ARG A 62 -9.65 -13.30 6.95
C ARG A 62 -11.02 -12.88 7.45
N ASP A 63 -11.07 -11.95 8.40
CA ASP A 63 -12.33 -11.41 8.92
C ASP A 63 -13.04 -10.55 7.85
N GLU A 64 -12.30 -10.05 6.87
CA GLU A 64 -12.80 -9.35 5.68
C GLU A 64 -13.27 -10.32 4.59
N LYS A 65 -14.48 -10.86 4.76
CA LYS A 65 -15.03 -11.93 3.90
C LYS A 65 -15.06 -11.57 2.41
N TRP A 66 -15.19 -10.29 2.07
CA TRP A 66 -15.22 -9.84 0.67
C TRP A 66 -13.86 -9.99 -0.02
N LEU A 67 -12.76 -9.85 0.74
CA LEU A 67 -11.41 -9.93 0.22
C LEU A 67 -11.06 -11.34 -0.30
N SER A 68 -11.51 -12.38 0.40
CA SER A 68 -11.25 -13.78 0.04
C SER A 68 -12.21 -14.35 -1.00
N LYS A 69 -13.39 -13.74 -1.18
CA LYS A 69 -14.42 -14.21 -2.12
C LYS A 69 -14.15 -13.84 -3.57
N LYS A 70 -13.21 -12.93 -3.83
CA LYS A 70 -12.92 -12.41 -5.17
C LYS A 70 -11.44 -12.55 -5.48
N LYS A 71 -11.13 -12.81 -6.74
CA LYS A 71 -9.76 -12.70 -7.28
C LYS A 71 -9.60 -11.31 -7.87
N PHE A 72 -8.52 -10.65 -7.49
CA PHE A 72 -8.18 -9.33 -8.02
C PHE A 72 -7.11 -9.46 -9.11
N LYS A 73 -7.33 -8.87 -10.27
CA LYS A 73 -6.29 -8.85 -11.31
C LYS A 73 -5.10 -8.00 -10.87
N ASN A 74 -5.39 -6.87 -10.24
CA ASN A 74 -4.39 -5.89 -9.81
C ASN A 74 -4.56 -5.51 -8.34
N ILE A 75 -3.44 -5.27 -7.65
CA ILE A 75 -3.40 -4.50 -6.42
C ILE A 75 -2.69 -3.19 -6.71
N TYR A 76 -3.30 -2.06 -6.34
CA TYR A 76 -2.75 -0.72 -6.42
C TYR A 76 -2.29 -0.28 -5.04
N LEU A 77 -0.99 -0.05 -4.91
CA LEU A 77 -0.37 0.33 -3.65
C LEU A 77 -0.25 1.85 -3.55
N VAL A 78 -0.80 2.39 -2.48
CA VAL A 78 -0.71 3.79 -2.09
C VAL A 78 0.05 3.88 -0.76
N GLY A 79 0.61 5.04 -0.47
CA GLY A 79 1.33 5.28 0.78
C GLY A 79 2.85 5.31 0.63
N GLY A 80 3.46 6.11 1.50
CA GLY A 80 4.87 6.47 1.39
C GLY A 80 5.82 5.31 1.66
N THR A 81 5.44 4.37 2.52
CA THR A 81 6.30 3.23 2.89
C THR A 81 6.41 2.25 1.73
N TRP A 82 5.30 1.91 1.07
CA TRP A 82 5.34 1.05 -0.11
C TRP A 82 6.00 1.73 -1.31
N ARG A 83 5.79 3.03 -1.48
CA ARG A 83 6.57 3.79 -2.49
C ARG A 83 8.07 3.65 -2.27
N SER A 84 8.53 3.66 -1.01
CA SER A 84 9.95 3.45 -0.69
C SER A 84 10.42 2.04 -1.02
N LEU A 85 9.60 1.00 -0.76
CA LEU A 85 9.91 -0.38 -1.17
C LEU A 85 10.11 -0.50 -2.68
N PHE A 86 9.18 0.03 -3.47
CA PHE A 86 9.23 -0.07 -4.93
C PHE A 86 10.35 0.79 -5.52
N LYS A 87 10.66 1.95 -4.92
CA LYS A 87 11.82 2.76 -5.29
C LYS A 87 13.13 2.00 -5.10
N TYR A 88 13.26 1.28 -3.97
CA TYR A 88 14.44 0.46 -3.73
C TYR A 88 14.53 -0.73 -4.70
N HIS A 89 13.40 -1.32 -5.08
CA HIS A 89 13.37 -2.36 -6.11
C HIS A 89 13.87 -1.83 -7.45
N LEU A 90 13.35 -0.70 -7.93
CA LEU A 90 13.80 -0.03 -9.16
C LEU A 90 15.31 0.18 -9.17
N PHE A 91 15.84 0.67 -8.05
CA PHE A 91 17.27 0.92 -7.89
C PHE A 91 18.08 -0.39 -7.95
N LYS A 92 17.66 -1.43 -7.22
CA LYS A 92 18.37 -2.73 -7.18
C LYS A 92 18.38 -3.45 -8.52
N GLU A 93 17.28 -3.36 -9.26
CA GLU A 93 17.16 -3.94 -10.61
C GLU A 93 17.82 -3.06 -11.70
N LYS A 94 18.47 -1.94 -11.31
CA LYS A 94 19.10 -0.99 -12.23
C LYS A 94 18.15 -0.60 -13.37
N HIS A 95 16.88 -0.38 -13.02
CA HIS A 95 15.86 -0.06 -14.01
C HIS A 95 16.21 1.27 -14.72
N PRO A 96 16.20 1.34 -16.06
CA PRO A 96 16.64 2.52 -16.80
C PRO A 96 15.80 3.77 -16.52
N LEU A 97 14.52 3.57 -16.21
CA LEU A 97 13.59 4.65 -15.85
C LEU A 97 13.29 4.60 -14.36
N HIS A 98 13.58 5.69 -13.64
CA HIS A 98 13.25 5.81 -12.22
C HIS A 98 11.80 6.30 -11.97
N ILE A 99 10.88 5.94 -12.87
CA ILE A 99 9.47 6.30 -12.78
C ILE A 99 8.75 5.25 -11.93
N LEU A 100 8.24 5.70 -10.78
CA LEU A 100 7.57 4.84 -9.81
C LEU A 100 6.08 4.69 -10.09
N HIS A 101 5.44 5.72 -10.69
CA HIS A 101 4.02 5.68 -11.00
C HIS A 101 3.72 4.59 -12.03
N GLN A 102 2.74 3.73 -11.72
CA GLN A 102 2.38 2.58 -12.56
C GLN A 102 3.50 1.51 -12.70
N TYR A 103 4.55 1.57 -11.86
CA TYR A 103 5.54 0.50 -11.84
C TYR A 103 4.91 -0.79 -11.35
N LYS A 104 5.03 -1.86 -12.15
CA LYS A 104 4.29 -3.11 -11.99
C LYS A 104 5.25 -4.27 -11.72
N LEU A 105 4.90 -5.09 -10.73
CA LEU A 105 5.56 -6.38 -10.49
C LEU A 105 4.53 -7.50 -10.67
N SER A 106 4.96 -8.64 -11.23
CA SER A 106 4.15 -9.86 -11.13
C SER A 106 4.07 -10.31 -9.67
N LYS A 107 3.04 -11.10 -9.32
CA LYS A 107 2.88 -11.68 -7.98
C LYS A 107 4.16 -12.33 -7.50
N ASP A 108 4.76 -13.22 -8.31
CA ASP A 108 5.92 -14.02 -7.91
C ASP A 108 7.16 -13.17 -7.64
N VAL A 109 7.41 -12.16 -8.49
CA VAL A 109 8.51 -11.22 -8.31
C VAL A 109 8.29 -10.40 -7.04
N ALA A 110 7.08 -9.90 -6.81
CA ALA A 110 6.75 -9.12 -5.62
C ALA A 110 6.95 -9.97 -4.34
N VAL A 111 6.39 -11.17 -4.28
CA VAL A 111 6.51 -12.08 -3.12
C VAL A 111 7.96 -12.41 -2.83
N LYS A 112 8.76 -12.77 -3.84
CA LYS A 112 10.18 -13.06 -3.68
C LYS A 112 10.94 -11.86 -3.11
N TYR A 113 10.68 -10.67 -3.66
CA TYR A 113 11.28 -9.43 -3.21
C TYR A 113 10.90 -9.08 -1.77
N LEU A 114 9.60 -9.11 -1.45
CA LEU A 114 9.09 -8.78 -0.12
C LEU A 114 9.59 -9.75 0.95
N ASN A 115 9.66 -11.04 0.66
CA ASN A 115 10.24 -12.04 1.54
C ASN A 115 11.71 -11.78 1.87
N ARG A 116 12.46 -11.22 0.92
CA ARG A 116 13.85 -10.79 1.16
C ARG A 116 13.88 -9.58 2.10
N ILE A 117 13.11 -8.53 1.81
CA ILE A 117 13.09 -7.29 2.62
C ILE A 117 12.57 -7.54 4.04
N SER A 118 11.57 -8.41 4.22
CA SER A 118 11.02 -8.74 5.53
C SER A 118 12.07 -9.29 6.52
N LYS A 119 13.17 -9.86 6.02
CA LYS A 119 14.27 -10.41 6.81
C LYS A 119 15.37 -9.39 7.12
N PHE A 120 15.31 -8.19 6.57
CA PHE A 120 16.34 -7.17 6.79
C PHE A 120 16.45 -6.79 8.27
N ASN A 121 17.68 -6.72 8.75
CA ASN A 121 18.05 -6.23 10.07
C ASN A 121 18.50 -4.75 10.01
N LYS A 122 18.84 -4.17 11.16
CA LYS A 122 19.27 -2.77 11.25
C LYS A 122 20.47 -2.45 10.34
N SER A 123 21.44 -3.36 10.21
CA SER A 123 22.61 -3.16 9.33
C SER A 123 22.19 -3.12 7.87
N SER A 124 21.39 -4.10 7.41
CA SER A 124 20.86 -4.13 6.04
C SER A 124 20.03 -2.90 5.71
N LEU A 125 19.28 -2.37 6.69
CA LEU A 125 18.47 -1.16 6.49
C LEU A 125 19.34 0.11 6.40
N LYS A 126 20.42 0.21 7.18
CA LYS A 126 21.36 1.33 7.11
C LYS A 126 22.07 1.45 5.76
N SER A 127 22.32 0.33 5.10
CA SER A 127 22.96 0.29 3.78
C SER A 127 22.01 0.55 2.61
N MET A 128 20.72 0.80 2.88
CA MET A 128 19.76 1.13 1.84
C MET A 128 19.90 2.58 1.40
N GLU A 129 20.29 2.74 0.15
CA GLU A 129 20.38 4.03 -0.52
C GLU A 129 19.06 4.39 -1.22
N TYR A 130 18.89 5.66 -1.60
CA TYR A 130 17.74 6.17 -2.37
C TYR A 130 16.38 6.12 -1.67
N ILE A 131 16.36 5.83 -0.36
CA ILE A 131 15.15 5.80 0.46
C ILE A 131 15.23 6.87 1.56
N THR A 132 14.08 7.46 1.85
CA THR A 132 13.95 8.40 2.97
C THR A 132 14.25 7.68 4.29
N LYS A 133 15.25 8.16 5.03
CA LYS A 133 15.72 7.54 6.29
C LYS A 133 14.60 7.31 7.31
N SER A 134 13.63 8.20 7.40
CA SER A 134 12.48 8.08 8.31
C SER A 134 11.55 6.90 7.97
N ARG A 135 11.57 6.37 6.74
CA ARG A 135 10.72 5.25 6.32
C ARG A 135 11.43 3.91 6.32
N THR A 136 12.76 3.94 6.26
CA THR A 136 13.59 2.74 6.17
C THR A 136 13.29 1.71 7.28
N PRO A 137 13.09 2.09 8.57
CA PRO A 137 12.81 1.13 9.64
C PRO A 137 11.53 0.31 9.43
N TYR A 138 10.55 0.87 8.72
CA TYR A 138 9.23 0.24 8.53
C TYR A 138 9.15 -0.72 7.34
N LEU A 139 10.19 -0.78 6.48
CA LEU A 139 10.17 -1.60 5.28
C LEU A 139 9.98 -3.09 5.56
N PRO A 140 10.61 -3.71 6.58
CA PRO A 140 10.37 -5.12 6.89
C PRO A 140 8.93 -5.40 7.32
N VAL A 141 8.36 -4.53 8.17
CA VAL A 141 6.97 -4.65 8.64
C VAL A 141 5.99 -4.49 7.47
N SER A 142 6.16 -3.44 6.66
CA SER A 142 5.30 -3.20 5.50
C SER A 142 5.40 -4.30 4.43
N SER A 143 6.56 -4.96 4.32
CA SER A 143 6.74 -6.12 3.43
C SER A 143 5.95 -7.33 3.91
N ILE A 144 5.90 -7.58 5.22
CA ILE A 144 5.09 -8.67 5.79
C ILE A 144 3.61 -8.39 5.53
N ILE A 145 3.14 -7.16 5.79
CA ILE A 145 1.75 -6.77 5.56
C ILE A 145 1.36 -6.99 4.09
N LEU A 146 2.19 -6.49 3.17
CA LEU A 146 1.92 -6.61 1.74
C LEU A 146 1.91 -8.08 1.27
N ASN A 147 2.81 -8.92 1.77
CA ASN A 147 2.78 -10.34 1.47
C ASN A 147 1.46 -10.99 1.87
N GLU A 148 0.95 -10.70 3.07
CA GLU A 148 -0.32 -11.28 3.52
C GLU A 148 -1.51 -10.77 2.70
N ILE A 149 -1.50 -9.50 2.24
CA ILE A 149 -2.50 -8.98 1.31
C ILE A 149 -2.44 -9.70 -0.04
N ILE A 150 -1.23 -9.89 -0.59
CA ILE A 150 -1.02 -10.61 -1.85
C ILE A 150 -1.52 -12.05 -1.75
N GLU A 151 -1.28 -12.72 -0.64
CA GLU A 151 -1.80 -14.09 -0.42
C GLU A 151 -3.33 -14.12 -0.30
N ALA A 152 -3.92 -13.16 0.40
CA ALA A 152 -5.38 -13.08 0.59
C ALA A 152 -6.12 -12.73 -0.72
N ALA A 153 -5.61 -11.75 -1.48
CA ALA A 153 -6.25 -11.22 -2.68
C ALA A 153 -5.85 -11.96 -3.97
N SER A 154 -4.74 -12.71 -3.95
CA SER A 154 -4.18 -13.47 -5.07
C SER A 154 -4.13 -12.72 -6.42
N PRO A 155 -3.51 -11.53 -6.48
CA PRO A 155 -3.46 -10.72 -7.69
C PRO A 155 -2.50 -11.29 -8.74
N SER A 156 -2.69 -10.92 -10.00
CA SER A 156 -1.69 -11.18 -11.05
C SER A 156 -0.56 -10.14 -10.98
N LYS A 157 -0.88 -8.90 -10.64
CA LYS A 157 0.06 -7.77 -10.62
C LYS A 157 -0.07 -6.92 -9.38
N VAL A 158 1.05 -6.42 -8.90
CA VAL A 158 1.17 -5.44 -7.83
C VAL A 158 1.72 -4.15 -8.43
N ILE A 159 0.98 -3.05 -8.30
CA ILE A 159 1.22 -1.80 -9.01
C ILE A 159 1.45 -0.70 -7.99
N CYS A 160 2.54 0.05 -8.12
CA CYS A 160 2.81 1.20 -7.26
C CYS A 160 2.16 2.46 -7.83
N SER A 161 1.40 3.17 -6.99
CA SER A 161 0.84 4.49 -7.31
C SER A 161 1.57 5.59 -6.54
N ILE A 162 1.90 6.68 -7.24
CA ILE A 162 2.33 7.92 -6.58
C ILE A 162 1.14 8.81 -6.22
N SER A 163 -0.01 8.59 -6.86
CA SER A 163 -1.25 9.29 -6.53
C SER A 163 -1.86 8.67 -5.28
N GLY A 164 -2.16 9.52 -4.33
CA GLY A 164 -2.80 9.17 -3.07
C GLY A 164 -4.00 10.08 -2.81
N LEU A 165 -4.41 10.17 -1.56
CA LEU A 165 -5.56 10.97 -1.13
C LEU A 165 -5.44 12.44 -1.56
N ARG A 166 -4.25 13.04 -1.44
CA ARG A 166 -4.01 14.45 -1.80
C ARG A 166 -4.24 14.70 -3.29
N GLU A 167 -3.65 13.86 -4.14
CA GLU A 167 -3.77 13.98 -5.59
C GLU A 167 -5.21 13.70 -6.05
N GLY A 168 -5.90 12.75 -5.41
CA GLY A 168 -7.32 12.46 -5.64
C GLY A 168 -8.18 13.68 -5.30
N HIS A 169 -7.93 14.32 -4.16
CA HIS A 169 -8.64 15.50 -3.71
C HIS A 169 -8.44 16.70 -4.65
N MET A 170 -7.18 16.98 -5.04
CA MET A 170 -6.87 18.02 -6.03
C MET A 170 -7.60 17.79 -7.35
N ASN A 171 -7.66 16.55 -7.80
CA ASN A 171 -8.36 16.21 -9.03
C ASN A 171 -9.88 16.43 -8.92
N THR A 172 -10.48 16.16 -7.75
CA THR A 172 -11.90 16.44 -7.50
C THR A 172 -12.18 17.95 -7.57
N ILE A 173 -11.33 18.76 -6.93
CA ILE A 173 -11.44 20.23 -6.98
C ILE A 173 -11.36 20.73 -8.42
N ILE A 174 -10.39 20.27 -9.19
CA ILE A 174 -10.15 20.71 -10.57
C ILE A 174 -11.32 20.31 -11.50
N ASN A 175 -11.83 19.08 -11.36
CA ASN A 175 -12.83 18.56 -12.31
C ASN A 175 -14.28 18.93 -11.95
N HIS A 176 -14.57 19.23 -10.70
CA HIS A 176 -15.94 19.48 -10.24
C HIS A 176 -16.17 20.93 -9.78
N GLY A 177 -15.16 21.80 -9.87
CA GLY A 177 -15.31 23.22 -9.55
C GLY A 177 -15.84 23.46 -8.14
N MET A 178 -15.35 22.72 -7.15
CA MET A 178 -15.81 22.85 -5.76
C MET A 178 -15.58 24.25 -5.23
N SER A 179 -16.57 24.81 -4.55
CA SER A 179 -16.45 26.08 -3.85
C SER A 179 -15.45 26.01 -2.69
N GLU A 180 -14.92 27.15 -2.27
CA GLU A 180 -13.99 27.21 -1.12
C GLU A 180 -14.60 26.61 0.16
N ASP A 181 -15.91 26.78 0.36
CA ASP A 181 -16.65 26.23 1.51
C ASP A 181 -16.73 24.68 1.49
N GLU A 182 -16.89 24.08 0.32
CA GLU A 182 -16.89 22.62 0.17
C GLU A 182 -15.48 22.06 0.38
N ILE A 183 -14.44 22.77 -0.08
CA ILE A 183 -13.04 22.42 0.18
C ILE A 183 -12.73 22.50 1.68
N PHE A 184 -13.26 23.49 2.38
CA PHE A 184 -13.06 23.68 3.82
C PHE A 184 -13.73 22.57 4.63
N LYS A 185 -14.99 22.19 4.30
CA LYS A 185 -15.69 21.07 4.94
C LYS A 185 -14.94 19.75 4.81
N LEU A 186 -14.40 19.44 3.63
CA LEU A 186 -13.59 18.22 3.42
C LEU A 186 -12.29 18.22 4.24
N LYS A 187 -11.76 19.39 4.62
CA LYS A 187 -10.59 19.47 5.52
C LYS A 187 -10.96 19.23 6.98
N THR A 188 -12.16 19.55 7.40
CA THR A 188 -12.61 19.42 8.79
C THR A 188 -13.20 18.05 9.10
N ASP A 189 -13.80 17.37 8.12
CA ASP A 189 -14.43 16.06 8.28
C ASP A 189 -13.46 14.88 8.08
N GLY A 190 -12.21 15.16 7.73
CA GLY A 190 -11.17 14.18 7.41
C GLY A 190 -10.02 14.07 8.43
N ILE A 191 -10.19 14.57 9.67
CA ILE A 191 -9.18 14.46 10.76
C ILE A 191 -9.66 13.48 11.81
#